data_5d2d567ec0169e83d75dc1eb7cc90e5f
#
_entry.id   5d2d567ec0169e83d75dc1eb7cc90e5f
#
_cell.length_a   1.000
_cell.length_b   1.000
_cell.length_c   1.000
_cell.angle_alpha   90.00
_cell.angle_beta   90.00
_cell.angle_gamma   90.00
#
_symmetry.space_group_name_H-M   'P 1'
#
loop_
_entity.id
_entity.type
_entity.pdbx_description
1 polymer ?
#
loop_
_entity_poly.entity_id
_entity_poly.type
_entity_poly.pdbx_seq_one_letter_code
_entity_poly.pdbx_strand_id
1 'polypeptide(L)'
;KKLQLARRLENQVLAQPIADPMTGEILAMPGDKLTREQAEAIQARGVNEAVVDVEGREVKIFSNHMVDLKGFVDFDPKEIGIQEWVDFRIVKDILENNTGDAIRDVFVERLPELTPKHITRDDILASINYLLTLAEGIGNTDDIDHLGNRRLRCVGELLQNQFRVGFSRLERVVKERMTTQDMDLVTPQSLINIRPVTAVIKEFFGSSRSEERRVGKECRS
;
A
#
# COMPACT_ATOMS: atom_id res chain seq x y z
N LYS A 1 1.10 6.49 -4.07
CA LYS A 1 1.76 7.66 -4.71
C LYS A 1 0.79 8.77 -5.11
N LYS A 2 -0.42 8.47 -5.61
CA LYS A 2 -1.41 9.50 -6.03
C LYS A 2 -2.06 10.24 -4.87
N LEU A 3 -2.24 9.58 -3.72
CA LEU A 3 -2.79 10.18 -2.52
C LEU A 3 -1.81 11.14 -1.82
N GLN A 4 -0.55 11.19 -2.26
CA GLN A 4 0.45 12.10 -1.73
C GLN A 4 0.04 13.56 -1.97
N LEU A 5 0.05 14.36 -0.89
CA LEU A 5 -0.32 15.76 -0.94
C LEU A 5 0.59 16.56 -1.89
N ALA A 6 1.91 16.31 -1.83
CA ALA A 6 2.91 17.00 -2.63
C ALA A 6 2.62 16.97 -4.15
N ARG A 7 2.17 15.83 -4.68
CA ARG A 7 1.85 15.71 -6.11
C ARG A 7 0.65 16.53 -6.56
N ARG A 8 -0.24 16.85 -5.63
CA ARG A 8 -1.44 17.64 -5.91
C ARG A 8 -1.22 19.13 -5.63
N LEU A 9 -0.23 19.45 -4.80
CA LEU A 9 0.17 20.83 -4.53
C LEU A 9 1.15 21.38 -5.57
N GLU A 10 1.85 20.52 -6.30
CA GLU A 10 2.79 20.92 -7.34
C GLU A 10 2.13 21.81 -8.38
N ASN A 11 2.69 23.02 -8.58
CA ASN A 11 2.21 24.05 -9.49
C ASN A 11 0.85 24.70 -9.12
N GLN A 12 0.28 24.41 -7.95
CA GLN A 12 -0.95 25.04 -7.46
C GLN A 12 -0.64 26.32 -6.69
N VAL A 13 -1.61 27.23 -6.67
CA VAL A 13 -1.58 28.46 -5.89
C VAL A 13 -2.34 28.21 -4.59
N LEU A 14 -1.77 28.62 -3.46
CA LEU A 14 -2.42 28.47 -2.17
C LEU A 14 -3.49 29.54 -1.95
N ALA A 15 -4.67 29.13 -1.47
CA ALA A 15 -5.72 30.03 -1.01
C ALA A 15 -5.58 30.36 0.48
N GLN A 16 -5.02 29.44 1.28
CA GLN A 16 -4.85 29.60 2.71
C GLN A 16 -3.42 29.26 3.14
N PRO A 17 -2.93 29.83 4.27
CA PRO A 17 -1.59 29.55 4.75
C PRO A 17 -1.48 28.08 5.20
N ILE A 18 -0.31 27.49 5.00
CA ILE A 18 0.02 26.14 5.49
C ILE A 18 0.96 26.29 6.69
N ALA A 19 0.58 25.70 7.83
CA ALA A 19 1.41 25.64 9.02
C ALA A 19 1.90 24.20 9.28
N ASP A 20 3.08 24.10 9.89
CA ASP A 20 3.65 22.85 10.39
C ASP A 20 2.78 22.33 11.55
N PRO A 21 2.25 21.09 11.48
CA PRO A 21 1.38 20.56 12.52
C PRO A 21 2.10 20.22 13.84
N MET A 22 3.46 20.21 13.85
CA MET A 22 4.26 19.98 15.06
C MET A 22 4.67 21.28 15.74
N THR A 23 5.14 22.26 14.96
CA THR A 23 5.72 23.51 15.48
C THR A 23 4.78 24.72 15.39
N GLY A 24 3.77 24.66 14.51
CA GLY A 24 2.90 25.81 14.21
C GLY A 24 3.55 26.86 13.31
N GLU A 25 4.78 26.65 12.84
CA GLU A 25 5.47 27.55 11.93
C GLU A 25 4.75 27.60 10.57
N ILE A 26 4.63 28.80 9.99
CA ILE A 26 4.04 28.99 8.67
C ILE A 26 5.05 28.53 7.61
N LEU A 27 4.70 27.49 6.85
CA LEU A 27 5.54 26.92 5.78
C LEU A 27 5.31 27.59 4.43
N ALA A 28 4.09 28.09 4.16
CA ALA A 28 3.74 28.75 2.92
C ALA A 28 2.56 29.72 3.13
N MET A 29 2.52 30.79 2.35
CA MET A 29 1.52 31.87 2.46
C MET A 29 0.47 31.77 1.35
N PRO A 30 -0.71 32.37 1.55
CA PRO A 30 -1.70 32.51 0.49
C PRO A 30 -1.13 33.26 -0.71
N GLY A 31 -1.44 32.78 -1.92
CA GLY A 31 -0.91 33.35 -3.16
C GLY A 31 0.42 32.73 -3.63
N ASP A 32 1.10 31.95 -2.79
CA ASP A 32 2.32 31.26 -3.18
C ASP A 32 2.01 30.15 -4.17
N LYS A 33 2.74 30.12 -5.29
CA LYS A 33 2.73 29.00 -6.22
C LYS A 33 3.82 28.00 -5.83
N LEU A 34 3.41 26.81 -5.41
CA LEU A 34 4.32 25.83 -4.87
C LEU A 34 5.09 25.09 -5.97
N THR A 35 6.42 25.04 -5.81
CA THR A 35 7.27 24.13 -6.59
C THR A 35 7.15 22.71 -6.06
N ARG A 36 7.63 21.74 -6.84
CA ARG A 36 7.66 20.34 -6.42
C ARG A 36 8.45 20.13 -5.12
N GLU A 37 9.61 20.74 -5.02
CA GLU A 37 10.48 20.63 -3.83
C GLU A 37 9.82 21.19 -2.58
N GLN A 38 9.15 22.35 -2.70
CA GLN A 38 8.39 22.96 -1.61
C GLN A 38 7.19 22.07 -1.19
N ALA A 39 6.47 21.51 -2.15
CA ALA A 39 5.36 20.61 -1.89
C ALA A 39 5.81 19.31 -1.19
N GLU A 40 6.95 18.74 -1.60
CA GLU A 40 7.56 17.58 -0.96
C GLU A 40 8.04 17.92 0.47
N ALA A 41 8.62 19.11 0.69
CA ALA A 41 9.04 19.57 2.01
C ALA A 41 7.85 19.78 2.94
N ILE A 42 6.75 20.37 2.47
CA ILE A 42 5.50 20.55 3.23
C ILE A 42 4.94 19.21 3.65
N GLN A 43 4.88 18.24 2.72
CA GLN A 43 4.39 16.90 3.05
C GLN A 43 5.31 16.18 4.04
N ALA A 44 6.63 16.34 3.93
CA ALA A 44 7.60 15.74 4.85
C ALA A 44 7.47 16.26 6.30
N ARG A 45 6.84 17.42 6.51
CA ARG A 45 6.50 17.97 7.83
C ARG A 45 5.20 17.40 8.42
N GLY A 46 4.54 16.48 7.73
CA GLY A 46 3.30 15.86 8.22
C GLY A 46 2.03 16.64 7.90
N VAL A 47 2.10 17.66 7.07
CA VAL A 47 0.91 18.38 6.59
C VAL A 47 0.05 17.41 5.78
N ASN A 48 -1.23 17.30 6.17
CA ASN A 48 -2.18 16.41 5.53
C ASN A 48 -3.20 17.11 4.65
N GLU A 49 -3.46 18.38 4.88
CA GLU A 49 -4.47 19.16 4.15
C GLU A 49 -3.95 20.52 3.72
N ALA A 50 -4.49 21.01 2.62
CA ALA A 50 -4.24 22.35 2.11
C ALA A 50 -5.45 22.85 1.33
N VAL A 51 -5.59 24.17 1.21
CA VAL A 51 -6.61 24.81 0.38
C VAL A 51 -5.90 25.55 -0.74
N VAL A 52 -6.25 25.21 -1.98
CA VAL A 52 -5.68 25.81 -3.18
C VAL A 52 -6.74 26.64 -3.90
N ASP A 53 -6.29 27.68 -4.59
CA ASP A 53 -7.13 28.51 -5.44
C ASP A 53 -7.10 27.97 -6.89
N VAL A 54 -8.27 27.62 -7.39
CA VAL A 54 -8.46 27.20 -8.77
C VAL A 54 -9.47 28.14 -9.43
N GLU A 55 -9.00 29.05 -10.25
CA GLU A 55 -9.84 30.03 -10.97
C GLU A 55 -10.78 30.84 -10.05
N GLY A 56 -10.30 31.23 -8.86
CA GLY A 56 -11.07 31.99 -7.87
C GLY A 56 -11.98 31.13 -6.99
N ARG A 57 -11.84 29.80 -7.03
CA ARG A 57 -12.55 28.88 -6.13
C ARG A 57 -11.58 28.21 -5.18
N GLU A 58 -11.92 28.17 -3.92
CA GLU A 58 -11.16 27.44 -2.90
C GLU A 58 -11.46 25.95 -2.97
N VAL A 59 -10.44 25.15 -3.25
CA VAL A 59 -10.53 23.70 -3.31
C VAL A 59 -9.70 23.08 -2.19
N LYS A 60 -10.35 22.32 -1.30
CA LYS A 60 -9.68 21.63 -0.21
C LYS A 60 -9.11 20.30 -0.69
N ILE A 61 -7.81 20.13 -0.49
CA ILE A 61 -7.07 18.91 -0.79
C ILE A 61 -6.62 18.28 0.53
N PHE A 62 -6.82 16.97 0.70
CA PHE A 62 -6.27 16.23 1.83
C PHE A 62 -5.76 14.84 1.42
N SER A 63 -4.79 14.36 2.17
CA SER A 63 -4.13 13.07 2.00
C SER A 63 -4.63 12.05 3.03
N ASN A 64 -3.97 10.93 3.13
CA ASN A 64 -4.29 9.83 4.05
C ASN A 64 -3.41 9.79 5.30
N HIS A 65 -2.83 10.89 5.73
CA HIS A 65 -1.95 11.04 6.89
C HIS A 65 -0.66 10.22 6.88
N MET A 66 -0.32 9.57 5.78
CA MET A 66 0.89 8.75 5.69
C MET A 66 2.12 9.60 5.34
N VAL A 67 3.19 9.43 6.14
CA VAL A 67 4.46 10.17 6.01
C VAL A 67 5.66 9.22 6.02
N ASP A 68 6.81 9.70 5.56
CA ASP A 68 8.09 8.99 5.73
C ASP A 68 8.65 9.28 7.13
N LEU A 69 8.85 8.24 7.93
CA LEU A 69 9.34 8.35 9.30
C LEU A 69 10.73 8.99 9.40
N LYS A 70 11.55 8.89 8.36
CA LYS A 70 12.92 9.46 8.34
C LYS A 70 12.98 10.95 8.63
N GLY A 71 11.93 11.71 8.34
CA GLY A 71 11.86 13.14 8.60
C GLY A 71 11.63 13.50 10.08
N PHE A 72 11.31 12.53 10.94
CA PHE A 72 10.85 12.76 12.31
C PHE A 72 11.74 12.12 13.38
N VAL A 73 12.65 11.22 12.99
CA VAL A 73 13.51 10.45 13.92
C VAL A 73 14.97 10.52 13.50
N ASP A 74 15.87 10.41 14.48
CA ASP A 74 17.32 10.49 14.27
C ASP A 74 17.99 9.14 13.92
N PHE A 75 17.20 8.05 13.90
CA PHE A 75 17.69 6.70 13.58
C PHE A 75 17.10 6.18 12.25
N ASP A 76 17.73 5.16 11.66
CA ASP A 76 17.19 4.56 10.42
C ASP A 76 15.93 3.70 10.77
N PRO A 77 14.74 4.05 10.24
CA PRO A 77 13.53 3.27 10.45
C PRO A 77 13.62 1.79 10.07
N LYS A 78 14.56 1.44 9.18
CA LYS A 78 14.82 0.05 8.79
C LYS A 78 15.33 -0.81 9.93
N GLU A 79 16.06 -0.23 10.88
CA GLU A 79 16.60 -0.95 12.06
C GLU A 79 15.47 -1.52 12.93
N ILE A 80 14.33 -0.85 12.97
CA ILE A 80 13.13 -1.27 13.70
C ILE A 80 12.08 -1.96 12.81
N GLY A 81 12.47 -2.32 11.56
CA GLY A 81 11.62 -3.06 10.63
C GLY A 81 10.60 -2.21 9.85
N ILE A 82 10.66 -0.89 9.92
CA ILE A 82 9.80 0.03 9.18
C ILE A 82 10.44 0.36 7.83
N GLN A 83 9.78 -0.07 6.74
CA GLN A 83 10.19 0.21 5.37
C GLN A 83 9.11 0.98 4.58
N GLU A 84 7.92 1.10 5.15
CA GLU A 84 6.76 1.73 4.54
C GLU A 84 6.48 3.07 5.21
N TRP A 85 5.60 3.84 4.61
CA TRP A 85 5.10 5.06 5.21
C TRP A 85 4.23 4.75 6.41
N VAL A 86 4.24 5.66 7.40
CA VAL A 86 3.58 5.51 8.70
C VAL A 86 2.52 6.58 8.91
N ASP A 87 1.52 6.31 9.76
CA ASP A 87 0.50 7.30 10.11
C ASP A 87 1.10 8.40 10.98
N PHE A 88 1.07 9.63 10.48
CA PHE A 88 1.62 10.81 11.14
C PHE A 88 1.00 11.09 12.51
N ARG A 89 -0.28 10.81 12.70
CA ARG A 89 -0.97 11.05 13.98
C ARG A 89 -0.39 10.20 15.09
N ILE A 90 -0.03 8.95 14.78
CA ILE A 90 0.59 8.02 15.72
C ILE A 90 2.04 8.42 15.96
N VAL A 91 2.76 8.83 14.90
CA VAL A 91 4.13 9.37 15.05
C VAL A 91 4.14 10.58 15.97
N LYS A 92 3.22 11.53 15.76
CA LYS A 92 3.08 12.73 16.59
C LYS A 92 2.80 12.37 18.05
N ASP A 93 1.85 11.47 18.31
CA ASP A 93 1.50 11.01 19.64
C ASP A 93 2.70 10.35 20.35
N ILE A 94 3.47 9.52 19.64
CA ILE A 94 4.68 8.89 20.21
C ILE A 94 5.74 9.93 20.55
N LEU A 95 6.01 10.89 19.66
CA LEU A 95 7.04 11.91 19.88
C LEU A 95 6.66 12.93 20.96
N GLU A 96 5.39 13.23 21.14
CA GLU A 96 4.92 14.14 22.20
C GLU A 96 4.95 13.49 23.58
N ASN A 97 4.71 12.17 23.67
CA ASN A 97 4.58 11.46 24.97
C ASN A 97 5.85 10.72 25.40
N ASN A 98 6.86 10.59 24.54
CA ASN A 98 8.07 9.83 24.84
C ASN A 98 9.33 10.63 24.50
N THR A 99 10.41 10.36 25.22
CA THR A 99 11.71 11.01 24.98
C THR A 99 12.87 10.01 25.07
N GLY A 100 13.96 10.29 24.33
CA GLY A 100 15.17 9.49 24.39
C GLY A 100 15.05 8.10 23.76
N ASP A 101 15.79 7.13 24.32
CA ASP A 101 15.88 5.77 23.76
C ASP A 101 14.58 4.97 23.82
N ALA A 102 13.69 5.32 24.73
CA ALA A 102 12.36 4.67 24.87
C ALA A 102 11.49 4.84 23.61
N ILE A 103 11.74 5.86 22.80
CA ILE A 103 11.00 6.11 21.55
C ILE A 103 11.09 4.91 20.60
N ARG A 104 12.27 4.28 20.48
CA ARG A 104 12.47 3.13 19.58
C ARG A 104 11.59 1.95 19.97
N ASP A 105 11.54 1.63 21.27
CA ASP A 105 10.76 0.51 21.80
C ASP A 105 9.27 0.72 21.59
N VAL A 106 8.78 1.95 21.79
CA VAL A 106 7.37 2.31 21.55
C VAL A 106 7.02 2.22 20.06
N PHE A 107 7.93 2.63 19.16
CA PHE A 107 7.71 2.45 17.72
C PHE A 107 7.58 0.97 17.33
N VAL A 108 8.39 0.08 17.93
CA VAL A 108 8.31 -1.37 17.69
C VAL A 108 7.01 -1.95 18.23
N GLU A 109 6.59 -1.55 19.43
CA GLU A 109 5.34 -2.02 20.06
C GLU A 109 4.11 -1.60 19.24
N ARG A 110 4.08 -0.36 18.75
CA ARG A 110 2.95 0.19 17.97
C ARG A 110 3.07 0.00 16.46
N LEU A 111 3.99 -0.83 16.00
CA LEU A 111 4.20 -1.09 14.56
C LEU A 111 2.92 -1.48 13.79
N PRO A 112 2.01 -2.32 14.30
CA PRO A 112 0.78 -2.67 13.58
C PRO A 112 -0.18 -1.48 13.38
N GLU A 113 -0.15 -0.49 14.26
CA GLU A 113 -0.95 0.73 14.16
C GLU A 113 -0.30 1.72 13.18
N LEU A 114 1.02 1.86 13.22
CA LEU A 114 1.81 2.75 12.36
C LEU A 114 1.69 2.37 10.88
N THR A 115 1.71 1.07 10.58
CA THR A 115 1.68 0.53 9.22
C THR A 115 0.50 -0.42 9.01
N PRO A 116 -0.74 0.09 8.93
CA PRO A 116 -1.92 -0.75 8.72
C PRO A 116 -1.81 -1.50 7.39
N LYS A 117 -2.01 -2.83 7.41
CA LYS A 117 -1.96 -3.70 6.22
C LYS A 117 -3.31 -3.85 5.52
N HIS A 118 -4.27 -3.02 5.87
CA HIS A 118 -5.60 -2.96 5.28
C HIS A 118 -5.92 -1.54 4.81
N ILE A 119 -6.93 -1.39 3.97
CA ILE A 119 -7.42 -0.09 3.54
C ILE A 119 -8.09 0.59 4.73
N THR A 120 -7.62 1.80 5.06
CA THR A 120 -8.16 2.62 6.14
C THR A 120 -9.31 3.50 5.67
N ARG A 121 -10.08 4.05 6.61
CA ARG A 121 -11.12 5.03 6.30
C ARG A 121 -10.53 6.29 5.63
N ASP A 122 -9.35 6.70 6.07
CA ASP A 122 -8.67 7.88 5.53
C ASP A 122 -8.19 7.65 4.09
N ASP A 123 -7.77 6.43 3.72
CA ASP A 123 -7.46 6.07 2.33
C ASP A 123 -8.68 6.22 1.42
N ILE A 124 -9.85 5.80 1.90
CA ILE A 124 -11.11 5.92 1.14
C ILE A 124 -11.47 7.40 0.95
N LEU A 125 -11.44 8.19 2.02
CA LEU A 125 -11.75 9.61 1.96
C LEU A 125 -10.76 10.37 1.07
N ALA A 126 -9.46 10.12 1.22
CA ALA A 126 -8.43 10.72 0.37
C ALA A 126 -8.60 10.33 -1.11
N SER A 127 -9.02 9.09 -1.39
CA SER A 127 -9.29 8.63 -2.76
C SER A 127 -10.49 9.34 -3.37
N ILE A 128 -11.57 9.51 -2.61
CA ILE A 128 -12.76 10.27 -3.04
C ILE A 128 -12.38 11.73 -3.29
N ASN A 129 -11.65 12.35 -2.37
CA ASN A 129 -11.16 13.73 -2.55
C ASN A 129 -10.29 13.84 -3.81
N TYR A 130 -9.40 12.87 -4.07
CA TYR A 130 -8.60 12.85 -5.29
C TYR A 130 -9.46 12.82 -6.55
N LEU A 131 -10.50 11.97 -6.59
CA LEU A 131 -11.42 11.88 -7.73
C LEU A 131 -12.19 13.19 -7.95
N LEU A 132 -12.64 13.84 -6.88
CA LEU A 132 -13.33 15.12 -6.97
C LEU A 132 -12.41 16.24 -7.47
N THR A 133 -11.18 16.29 -6.97
CA THR A 133 -10.19 17.29 -7.38
C THR A 133 -9.70 17.13 -8.83
N LEU A 134 -9.79 15.93 -9.42
CA LEU A 134 -9.52 15.74 -10.84
C LEU A 134 -10.47 16.53 -11.74
N ALA A 135 -11.74 16.69 -11.33
CA ALA A 135 -12.70 17.52 -12.06
C ALA A 135 -12.33 19.01 -12.08
N GLU A 136 -11.59 19.45 -11.05
CA GLU A 136 -11.07 20.84 -10.93
C GLU A 136 -9.66 20.99 -11.57
N GLY A 137 -9.19 19.99 -12.30
CA GLY A 137 -7.86 20.03 -12.95
C GLY A 137 -6.67 19.75 -12.01
N ILE A 138 -6.93 19.34 -10.77
CA ILE A 138 -5.88 19.01 -9.80
C ILE A 138 -5.59 17.52 -9.82
N GLY A 139 -4.37 17.13 -10.17
CA GLY A 139 -3.95 15.75 -10.30
C GLY A 139 -3.90 15.26 -11.74
N ASN A 140 -3.59 13.98 -11.91
CA ASN A 140 -3.46 13.37 -13.23
C ASN A 140 -4.18 12.02 -13.28
N THR A 141 -4.84 11.73 -14.39
CA THR A 141 -5.36 10.39 -14.68
C THR A 141 -4.23 9.43 -15.04
N ASP A 142 -4.44 8.14 -14.78
CA ASP A 142 -3.49 7.10 -15.23
C ASP A 142 -3.83 6.65 -16.64
N ASP A 143 -2.80 6.43 -17.43
CA ASP A 143 -2.89 5.67 -18.66
C ASP A 143 -2.94 4.17 -18.33
N ILE A 144 -4.05 3.50 -18.64
CA ILE A 144 -4.26 2.07 -18.39
C ILE A 144 -3.26 1.22 -19.18
N ASP A 145 -2.87 1.67 -20.36
CA ASP A 145 -1.98 0.93 -21.26
C ASP A 145 -0.49 1.14 -20.97
N HIS A 146 -0.16 2.13 -20.13
CA HIS A 146 1.21 2.37 -19.71
C HIS A 146 1.76 1.15 -18.95
N LEU A 147 2.93 0.66 -19.36
CA LEU A 147 3.54 -0.56 -18.78
C LEU A 147 3.81 -0.48 -17.28
N GLY A 148 3.99 0.72 -16.73
CA GLY A 148 4.08 0.95 -15.28
C GLY A 148 2.79 0.65 -14.50
N ASN A 149 1.62 0.68 -15.18
CA ASN A 149 0.30 0.40 -14.60
C ASN A 149 -0.15 -1.05 -14.87
N ARG A 150 0.54 -1.77 -15.75
CA ARG A 150 0.26 -3.18 -16.09
C ARG A 150 1.28 -4.08 -15.42
N ARG A 151 0.89 -4.62 -14.27
CA ARG A 151 1.73 -5.57 -13.54
C ARG A 151 1.79 -6.92 -14.26
N LEU A 152 3.00 -7.42 -14.49
CA LEU A 152 3.23 -8.79 -14.93
C LEU A 152 3.20 -9.75 -13.73
N ARG A 153 2.45 -10.82 -13.85
CA ARG A 153 2.46 -11.92 -12.88
C ARG A 153 3.60 -12.86 -13.21
N CYS A 154 4.52 -13.06 -12.25
CA CYS A 154 5.63 -14.00 -12.38
C CYS A 154 5.18 -15.43 -12.12
N VAL A 155 6.00 -16.39 -12.55
CA VAL A 155 5.73 -17.85 -12.40
C VAL A 155 5.47 -18.21 -10.93
N GLY A 156 6.22 -17.63 -10.00
CA GLY A 156 6.04 -17.89 -8.56
C GLY A 156 4.63 -17.54 -8.07
N GLU A 157 4.07 -16.42 -8.50
CA GLU A 157 2.71 -16.02 -8.13
C GLU A 157 1.64 -16.93 -8.75
N LEU A 158 1.86 -17.32 -10.01
CA LEU A 158 0.95 -18.25 -10.69
C LEU A 158 0.97 -19.63 -10.02
N LEU A 159 2.14 -20.15 -9.66
CA LEU A 159 2.29 -21.42 -8.92
C LEU A 159 1.69 -21.31 -7.51
N GLN A 160 1.89 -20.20 -6.79
CA GLN A 160 1.29 -19.99 -5.48
C GLN A 160 -0.24 -20.12 -5.53
N ASN A 161 -0.87 -19.55 -6.56
CA ASN A 161 -2.31 -19.66 -6.73
C ASN A 161 -2.74 -21.12 -6.99
N GLN A 162 -1.97 -21.88 -7.77
CA GLN A 162 -2.23 -23.29 -8.02
C GLN A 162 -2.06 -24.14 -6.75
N PHE A 163 -0.99 -23.90 -5.98
CA PHE A 163 -0.81 -24.57 -4.69
C PHE A 163 -1.98 -24.27 -3.74
N ARG A 164 -2.45 -23.02 -3.68
CA ARG A 164 -3.61 -22.67 -2.85
C ARG A 164 -4.86 -23.47 -3.22
N VAL A 165 -5.13 -23.63 -4.51
CA VAL A 165 -6.23 -24.49 -5.00
C VAL A 165 -5.99 -25.96 -4.63
N GLY A 166 -4.77 -26.47 -4.80
CA GLY A 166 -4.40 -27.84 -4.45
C GLY A 166 -4.56 -28.12 -2.95
N PHE A 167 -4.11 -27.21 -2.09
CA PHE A 167 -4.25 -27.33 -0.64
C PHE A 167 -5.71 -27.22 -0.18
N SER A 168 -6.51 -26.37 -0.78
CA SER A 168 -7.95 -26.30 -0.48
C SER A 168 -8.68 -27.60 -0.81
N ARG A 169 -8.33 -28.25 -1.94
CA ARG A 169 -8.84 -29.59 -2.28
C ARG A 169 -8.35 -30.66 -1.29
N LEU A 170 -7.09 -30.59 -0.87
CA LEU A 170 -6.51 -31.49 0.13
C LEU A 170 -7.23 -31.33 1.49
N GLU A 171 -7.41 -30.11 1.96
CA GLU A 171 -8.10 -29.82 3.20
C GLU A 171 -9.50 -30.42 3.24
N ARG A 172 -10.24 -30.27 2.13
CA ARG A 172 -11.59 -30.86 2.00
C ARG A 172 -11.56 -32.38 2.16
N VAL A 173 -10.61 -33.06 1.47
CA VAL A 173 -10.47 -34.52 1.55
C VAL A 173 -10.06 -34.98 2.95
N VAL A 174 -9.16 -34.24 3.62
CA VAL A 174 -8.76 -34.53 5.00
C VAL A 174 -9.95 -34.39 5.95
N LYS A 175 -10.71 -33.31 5.87
CA LYS A 175 -11.93 -33.11 6.67
C LYS A 175 -12.94 -34.25 6.48
N GLU A 176 -13.19 -34.66 5.23
CA GLU A 176 -14.08 -35.76 4.90
C GLU A 176 -13.60 -37.08 5.50
N ARG A 177 -12.29 -37.39 5.42
CA ARG A 177 -11.72 -38.57 6.04
C ARG A 177 -11.79 -38.55 7.56
N MET A 178 -11.53 -37.41 8.17
CA MET A 178 -11.63 -37.28 9.63
C MET A 178 -13.05 -37.54 10.16
N THR A 179 -14.08 -37.29 9.37
CA THR A 179 -15.47 -37.57 9.78
C THR A 179 -15.88 -39.03 9.56
N THR A 180 -15.20 -39.76 8.66
CA THR A 180 -15.57 -41.12 8.28
C THR A 180 -14.69 -42.20 8.91
N GLN A 181 -13.50 -41.87 9.43
CA GLN A 181 -12.57 -42.83 10.01
C GLN A 181 -12.58 -42.78 11.54
N ASP A 182 -12.27 -43.93 12.16
CA ASP A 182 -12.17 -44.03 13.60
C ASP A 182 -10.92 -43.25 14.12
N MET A 183 -11.12 -42.34 15.02
CA MET A 183 -10.10 -41.38 15.50
C MET A 183 -8.93 -42.07 16.20
N ASP A 184 -9.14 -43.29 16.78
CA ASP A 184 -8.11 -43.99 17.52
C ASP A 184 -7.06 -44.66 16.59
N LEU A 185 -7.38 -44.85 15.32
CA LEU A 185 -6.51 -45.51 14.33
C LEU A 185 -5.91 -44.56 13.29
N VAL A 186 -6.27 -43.28 13.34
CA VAL A 186 -5.90 -42.29 12.35
C VAL A 186 -4.48 -41.77 12.56
N THR A 187 -3.65 -41.88 11.53
CA THR A 187 -2.32 -41.26 11.48
C THR A 187 -2.31 -40.11 10.47
N PRO A 188 -1.45 -39.09 10.63
CA PRO A 188 -1.32 -38.01 9.64
C PRO A 188 -1.03 -38.53 8.21
N GLN A 189 -0.27 -39.63 8.08
CA GLN A 189 0.06 -40.24 6.78
C GLN A 189 -1.14 -40.91 6.12
N SER A 190 -2.10 -41.44 6.88
CA SER A 190 -3.31 -42.04 6.33
C SER A 190 -4.33 -40.99 5.87
N LEU A 191 -4.31 -39.79 6.48
CA LEU A 191 -5.20 -38.67 6.15
C LEU A 191 -4.71 -37.88 4.92
N ILE A 192 -3.41 -37.62 4.84
CA ILE A 192 -2.83 -36.74 3.83
C ILE A 192 -2.65 -37.52 2.51
N ASN A 193 -3.30 -37.02 1.45
CA ASN A 193 -3.13 -37.53 0.09
C ASN A 193 -2.60 -36.39 -0.81
N ILE A 194 -1.38 -36.53 -1.31
CA ILE A 194 -0.73 -35.54 -2.15
C ILE A 194 -1.32 -35.44 -3.58
N ARG A 195 -2.12 -36.42 -4.02
CA ARG A 195 -2.66 -36.47 -5.39
C ARG A 195 -3.42 -35.17 -5.82
N PRO A 196 -4.27 -34.54 -5.00
CA PRO A 196 -4.95 -33.32 -5.39
C PRO A 196 -3.99 -32.19 -5.72
N VAL A 197 -2.89 -32.03 -4.97
CA VAL A 197 -1.87 -31.02 -5.21
C VAL A 197 -1.10 -31.31 -6.49
N THR A 198 -0.65 -32.55 -6.65
CA THR A 198 0.07 -32.98 -7.86
C THR A 198 -0.77 -32.84 -9.13
N ALA A 199 -2.07 -33.13 -9.05
CA ALA A 199 -2.99 -32.98 -10.17
C ALA A 199 -3.13 -31.54 -10.65
N VAL A 200 -3.25 -30.59 -9.71
CA VAL A 200 -3.37 -29.16 -10.04
C VAL A 200 -2.08 -28.62 -10.70
N ILE A 201 -0.93 -29.05 -10.22
CA ILE A 201 0.36 -28.67 -10.81
C ILE A 201 0.49 -29.24 -12.23
N LYS A 202 0.18 -30.53 -12.43
CA LYS A 202 0.18 -31.15 -13.76
C LYS A 202 -0.78 -30.47 -14.71
N GLU A 203 -1.99 -30.12 -14.24
CA GLU A 203 -3.00 -29.38 -15.01
C GLU A 203 -2.45 -27.99 -15.42
N PHE A 204 -1.78 -27.29 -14.52
CA PHE A 204 -1.20 -25.97 -14.80
C PHE A 204 -0.16 -26.03 -15.93
N PHE A 205 0.75 -27.00 -15.89
CA PHE A 205 1.79 -27.15 -16.91
C PHE A 205 1.30 -27.83 -18.20
N GLY A 206 0.31 -28.70 -18.12
CA GLY A 206 -0.15 -29.46 -19.27
C GLY A 206 -1.29 -28.83 -20.08
N SER A 207 -2.07 -27.90 -19.48
CA SER A 207 -3.23 -27.28 -20.14
C SER A 207 -3.14 -25.75 -20.25
N SER A 208 -2.03 -25.14 -19.82
CA SER A 208 -1.87 -23.69 -19.85
C SER A 208 -1.67 -23.18 -21.27
N ARG A 209 -2.59 -22.38 -21.78
CA ARG A 209 -2.48 -21.68 -23.08
C ARG A 209 -1.24 -20.80 -23.23
N SER A 210 -0.54 -20.46 -22.15
CA SER A 210 0.68 -19.67 -22.18
C SER A 210 1.86 -20.44 -22.76
N GLU A 211 1.86 -21.75 -22.67
CA GLU A 211 2.90 -22.63 -23.23
C GLU A 211 2.77 -22.76 -24.76
N GLU A 212 1.56 -22.94 -25.27
CA GLU A 212 1.29 -22.99 -26.71
C GLU A 212 1.66 -21.70 -27.44
N ARG A 213 1.52 -20.54 -26.79
CA ARG A 213 1.93 -19.24 -27.38
C ARG A 213 3.44 -19.07 -27.49
N ARG A 214 4.24 -19.68 -26.62
CA ARG A 214 5.70 -19.63 -26.68
C ARG A 214 6.24 -20.51 -27.81
N VAL A 215 5.78 -21.73 -27.91
CA VAL A 215 6.19 -22.68 -28.97
C VAL A 215 5.80 -22.15 -30.35
N GLY A 216 4.64 -21.51 -30.52
CA GLY A 216 4.21 -20.98 -31.80
C GLY A 216 4.93 -19.73 -32.28
N LYS A 217 5.62 -18.97 -31.40
CA LYS A 217 6.39 -17.77 -31.78
C LYS A 217 7.84 -18.10 -32.17
N GLU A 218 8.44 -19.09 -31.56
CA GLU A 218 9.83 -19.51 -31.88
C GLU A 218 9.93 -20.19 -33.24
N CYS A 219 8.83 -20.72 -33.76
CA CYS A 219 8.81 -21.35 -35.10
C CYS A 219 8.56 -20.38 -36.27
N ARG A 220 8.49 -19.07 -36.04
CA ARG A 220 8.19 -18.06 -37.07
C ARG A 220 9.23 -16.94 -37.22
N SER A 221 10.42 -17.13 -36.65
CA SER A 221 11.58 -16.22 -36.88
C SER A 221 12.57 -16.84 -37.84
#